data_57b730daed2f5240eb63115fdb6a68cf
#
_entry.id   57b730daed2f5240eb63115fdb6a68cf
#
_cell.length_a   1.000
_cell.length_b   1.000
_cell.length_c   1.000
_cell.angle_alpha   90.00
_cell.angle_beta   90.00
_cell.angle_gamma   90.00
#
_symmetry.space_group_name_H-M   'P 1'
#
loop_
_entity.id
_entity.type
_entity.pdbx_description
1 polymer ?
#
loop_
_entity_poly.entity_id
_entity_poly.type
_entity_poly.pdbx_seq_one_letter_code
_entity_poly.pdbx_strand_id
1 'polypeptide(L)'
;MSDVVLEVDGLTRRFGDVVANDQVDLRVRVGEVVGLLGHNGAGKTTLVSQVVGLLRPDSGSIRVAGVDAVAHPAPARRCVALQAQAQAPLDGLTPKSAIEIAGELRGMSRADARAAAERLADELDIREWFKRRALPEGGGLSGGVRRLTAFAMAAVSEVPLVILDEPTNDVDASRRRRLWDMVRRLGDEGAGVLLVTHNVVEAERVVDELVILERGRVVAAGSPTSLRASIDADLRLEVSLNPDGIDPTEDSTPFAVSRRVRIGRRVMLNVSADDAARAVSWANKLRSRDYIEGYALTPVTLEDAYLTVTATASNQEFANV
;
A
#
# COMPACT_ATOMS: atom_id res chain seq x y z
N MET A 1 5.40 -20.78 19.87
CA MET A 1 6.21 -19.82 19.07
C MET A 1 5.33 -18.61 18.85
N SER A 2 5.85 -17.39 18.88
CA SER A 2 5.04 -16.19 18.64
C SER A 2 4.51 -16.23 17.20
N ASP A 3 3.23 -15.97 17.03
CA ASP A 3 2.57 -15.87 15.71
C ASP A 3 2.96 -14.58 14.96
N VAL A 4 3.79 -13.72 15.59
CA VAL A 4 4.20 -12.42 15.06
C VAL A 4 5.58 -12.54 14.42
N VAL A 5 5.69 -12.16 13.14
CA VAL A 5 6.95 -12.15 12.38
C VAL A 5 7.60 -10.78 12.33
N LEU A 6 6.82 -9.70 12.44
CA LEU A 6 7.33 -8.34 12.63
C LEU A 6 6.61 -7.69 13.81
N GLU A 7 7.39 -7.17 14.74
CA GLU A 7 6.90 -6.36 15.86
C GLU A 7 7.73 -5.08 15.94
N VAL A 8 7.05 -3.96 15.90
CA VAL A 8 7.60 -2.60 16.04
C VAL A 8 6.85 -1.95 17.18
N ASP A 9 7.56 -1.50 18.21
CA ASP A 9 6.98 -0.90 19.41
C ASP A 9 7.60 0.47 19.70
N GLY A 10 6.78 1.52 19.72
CA GLY A 10 7.13 2.90 20.09
C GLY A 10 8.27 3.48 19.25
N LEU A 11 8.36 3.10 17.97
CA LEU A 11 9.51 3.41 17.12
C LEU A 11 9.56 4.90 16.78
N THR A 12 10.67 5.53 17.11
CA THR A 12 10.88 6.95 16.83
C THR A 12 12.18 7.17 16.06
N ARG A 13 12.11 8.03 15.02
CA ARG A 13 13.28 8.48 14.26
C ARG A 13 13.17 9.95 13.88
N ARG A 14 14.23 10.71 14.15
CA ARG A 14 14.38 12.14 13.86
C ARG A 14 15.52 12.40 12.89
N PHE A 15 15.39 13.41 12.08
CA PHE A 15 16.44 13.97 11.24
C PHE A 15 16.47 15.49 11.47
N GLY A 16 17.36 15.95 12.34
CA GLY A 16 17.33 17.33 12.84
C GLY A 16 15.98 17.63 13.50
N ASP A 17 15.29 18.64 13.02
CA ASP A 17 13.97 19.06 13.54
C ASP A 17 12.80 18.22 12.99
N VAL A 18 13.04 17.37 11.96
CA VAL A 18 12.00 16.57 11.35
C VAL A 18 11.85 15.22 12.06
N VAL A 19 10.67 14.93 12.59
CA VAL A 19 10.32 13.63 13.15
C VAL A 19 9.72 12.77 12.03
N ALA A 20 10.53 11.84 11.51
CA ALA A 20 10.12 10.99 10.40
C ALA A 20 9.25 9.81 10.83
N ASN A 21 9.47 9.29 12.05
CA ASN A 21 8.59 8.34 12.73
C ASN A 21 8.50 8.77 14.21
N ASP A 22 7.30 8.75 14.76
CA ASP A 22 7.00 9.20 16.10
C ASP A 22 6.09 8.20 16.81
N GLN A 23 6.65 7.41 17.72
CA GLN A 23 5.96 6.38 18.50
C GLN A 23 5.15 5.41 17.61
N VAL A 24 5.78 4.91 16.53
CA VAL A 24 5.11 4.00 15.59
C VAL A 24 5.05 2.60 16.17
N ASP A 25 3.82 2.05 16.23
CA ASP A 25 3.54 0.65 16.52
C ASP A 25 3.06 -0.04 15.25
N LEU A 26 3.61 -1.24 14.96
CA LEU A 26 3.24 -2.05 13.80
C LEU A 26 3.46 -3.54 14.11
N ARG A 27 2.52 -4.38 13.72
CA ARG A 27 2.67 -5.84 13.81
C ARG A 27 2.28 -6.50 12.52
N VAL A 28 3.00 -7.57 12.17
CA VAL A 28 2.66 -8.48 11.07
C VAL A 28 2.76 -9.90 11.61
N ARG A 29 1.71 -10.71 11.42
CA ARG A 29 1.68 -12.11 11.84
C ARG A 29 2.07 -13.05 10.72
N VAL A 30 2.31 -14.30 11.06
CA VAL A 30 2.47 -15.41 10.10
C VAL A 30 1.23 -15.49 9.22
N GLY A 31 1.40 -15.52 7.91
CA GLY A 31 0.30 -15.63 6.95
C GLY A 31 -0.49 -14.34 6.69
N GLU A 32 -0.17 -13.25 7.38
CA GLU A 32 -0.89 -11.99 7.29
C GLU A 32 -0.26 -11.05 6.24
N VAL A 33 -1.10 -10.38 5.48
CA VAL A 33 -0.70 -9.27 4.59
C VAL A 33 -1.16 -7.96 5.23
N VAL A 34 -0.20 -7.17 5.72
CA VAL A 34 -0.46 -5.85 6.31
C VAL A 34 -0.07 -4.76 5.33
N GLY A 35 -1.01 -3.87 5.02
CA GLY A 35 -0.79 -2.69 4.19
C GLY A 35 -0.33 -1.50 5.03
N LEU A 36 0.83 -0.92 4.73
CA LEU A 36 1.29 0.35 5.29
C LEU A 36 0.99 1.47 4.29
N LEU A 37 -0.06 2.22 4.56
CA LEU A 37 -0.53 3.33 3.73
C LEU A 37 -0.03 4.68 4.24
N GLY A 38 0.11 5.64 3.35
CA GLY A 38 0.44 7.03 3.66
C GLY A 38 0.89 7.78 2.41
N HIS A 39 0.77 9.10 2.43
CA HIS A 39 1.26 9.94 1.33
C HIS A 39 2.81 9.93 1.26
N ASN A 40 3.35 10.53 0.20
CA ASN A 40 4.81 10.70 0.08
C ASN A 40 5.33 11.63 1.19
N GLY A 41 6.35 11.18 1.90
CA GLY A 41 6.87 11.89 3.07
C GLY A 41 6.20 11.50 4.41
N ALA A 42 5.22 10.61 4.44
CA ALA A 42 4.57 10.16 5.69
C ALA A 42 5.51 9.36 6.64
N GLY A 43 6.70 8.95 6.19
CA GLY A 43 7.66 8.20 7.01
C GLY A 43 7.78 6.71 6.68
N LYS A 44 7.04 6.21 5.68
CA LYS A 44 7.01 4.77 5.31
C LYS A 44 8.39 4.19 4.98
N THR A 45 9.15 4.84 4.08
CA THR A 45 10.50 4.40 3.68
C THR A 45 11.49 4.46 4.84
N THR A 46 11.32 5.43 5.74
CA THR A 46 12.11 5.54 6.97
C THR A 46 11.84 4.35 7.89
N LEU A 47 10.57 3.99 8.09
CA LEU A 47 10.17 2.82 8.87
C LEU A 47 10.74 1.52 8.26
N VAL A 48 10.55 1.29 6.96
CA VAL A 48 11.13 0.12 6.26
C VAL A 48 12.65 0.06 6.43
N SER A 49 13.35 1.19 6.27
CA SER A 49 14.81 1.26 6.42
C SER A 49 15.29 0.87 7.83
N GLN A 50 14.49 1.18 8.87
CA GLN A 50 14.76 0.77 10.23
C GLN A 50 14.51 -0.72 10.44
N VAL A 51 13.39 -1.26 9.90
CA VAL A 51 13.05 -2.69 9.99
C VAL A 51 14.15 -3.56 9.36
N VAL A 52 14.69 -3.17 8.21
CA VAL A 52 15.76 -3.92 7.55
C VAL A 52 17.16 -3.57 8.08
N GLY A 53 17.26 -2.74 9.11
CA GLY A 53 18.52 -2.39 9.76
C GLY A 53 19.48 -1.55 8.91
N LEU A 54 18.97 -0.81 7.93
CA LEU A 54 19.72 0.21 7.17
C LEU A 54 19.79 1.54 7.93
N LEU A 55 18.83 1.77 8.81
CA LEU A 55 18.73 2.95 9.64
C LEU A 55 18.47 2.55 11.09
N ARG A 56 19.19 3.14 12.03
CA ARG A 56 19.00 2.88 13.46
C ARG A 56 17.90 3.81 13.99
N PRO A 57 16.92 3.31 14.76
CA PRO A 57 15.95 4.16 15.46
C PRO A 57 16.63 4.97 16.57
N ASP A 58 16.02 6.08 16.96
CA ASP A 58 16.45 6.88 18.12
C ASP A 58 15.86 6.28 19.40
N SER A 59 14.64 5.71 19.34
CA SER A 59 14.01 4.97 20.43
C SER A 59 13.00 3.94 19.90
N GLY A 60 12.52 3.10 20.79
CA GLY A 60 11.62 1.99 20.46
C GLY A 60 12.36 0.69 20.16
N SER A 61 11.64 -0.33 19.78
CA SER A 61 12.18 -1.65 19.47
C SER A 61 11.63 -2.23 18.17
N ILE A 62 12.43 -3.10 17.54
CA ILE A 62 12.03 -3.84 16.32
C ILE A 62 12.44 -5.29 16.52
N ARG A 63 11.49 -6.22 16.35
CA ARG A 63 11.75 -7.66 16.32
C ARG A 63 11.29 -8.24 14.99
N VAL A 64 12.16 -9.04 14.37
CA VAL A 64 11.86 -9.78 13.14
C VAL A 64 12.06 -11.26 13.40
N ALA A 65 11.00 -12.06 13.26
CA ALA A 65 11.02 -13.49 13.60
C ALA A 65 11.62 -13.77 15.00
N GLY A 66 11.30 -12.91 15.98
CA GLY A 66 11.80 -12.97 17.34
C GLY A 66 13.22 -12.40 17.55
N VAL A 67 13.93 -12.03 16.49
CA VAL A 67 15.28 -11.46 16.56
C VAL A 67 15.18 -9.94 16.74
N ASP A 68 15.89 -9.38 17.74
CA ASP A 68 16.04 -7.93 17.91
C ASP A 68 16.84 -7.36 16.72
N ALA A 69 16.16 -6.59 15.86
CA ALA A 69 16.76 -6.06 14.63
C ALA A 69 17.69 -4.87 14.89
N VAL A 70 17.59 -4.21 16.04
CA VAL A 70 18.45 -3.08 16.44
C VAL A 70 19.77 -3.58 17.01
N ALA A 71 19.70 -4.60 17.89
CA ALA A 71 20.89 -5.20 18.50
C ALA A 71 21.59 -6.18 17.53
N HIS A 72 20.84 -6.90 16.73
CA HIS A 72 21.32 -7.97 15.85
C HIS A 72 20.82 -7.82 14.41
N PRO A 73 21.19 -6.73 13.69
CA PRO A 73 20.65 -6.43 12.37
C PRO A 73 21.01 -7.47 11.29
N ALA A 74 22.17 -8.13 11.38
CA ALA A 74 22.56 -9.12 10.38
C ALA A 74 21.74 -10.42 10.45
N PRO A 75 21.51 -11.03 11.62
CA PRO A 75 20.55 -12.13 11.77
C PRO A 75 19.13 -11.73 11.36
N ALA A 76 18.63 -10.57 11.78
CA ALA A 76 17.28 -10.11 11.44
C ALA A 76 17.09 -9.97 9.91
N ARG A 77 18.09 -9.41 9.19
CA ARG A 77 18.02 -9.30 7.71
C ARG A 77 17.91 -10.63 6.98
N ARG A 78 18.41 -11.72 7.56
CA ARG A 78 18.25 -13.06 6.95
C ARG A 78 16.80 -13.53 6.96
N CYS A 79 15.99 -13.02 7.87
CA CYS A 79 14.57 -13.33 7.97
C CYS A 79 13.69 -12.45 7.07
N VAL A 80 14.28 -11.49 6.32
CA VAL A 80 13.52 -10.50 5.53
C VAL A 80 13.87 -10.62 4.05
N ALA A 81 12.87 -10.61 3.19
CA ALA A 81 13.02 -10.28 1.78
C ALA A 81 12.45 -8.88 1.53
N LEU A 82 13.19 -8.04 0.84
CA LEU A 82 12.79 -6.68 0.51
C LEU A 82 12.77 -6.46 -1.00
N GLN A 83 11.63 -6.05 -1.52
CA GLN A 83 11.56 -5.31 -2.79
C GLN A 83 11.49 -3.83 -2.45
N ALA A 84 12.58 -3.10 -2.66
CA ALA A 84 12.63 -1.67 -2.40
C ALA A 84 11.88 -0.84 -3.46
N GLN A 85 11.46 0.37 -3.10
CA GLN A 85 10.87 1.33 -4.03
C GLN A 85 11.84 1.70 -5.17
N ALA A 86 13.13 1.86 -4.86
CA ALA A 86 14.16 2.06 -5.88
C ALA A 86 14.25 0.86 -6.82
N GLN A 87 14.60 1.12 -8.08
CA GLN A 87 14.82 0.04 -9.03
C GLN A 87 15.97 -0.86 -8.57
N ALA A 88 15.76 -2.17 -8.68
CA ALA A 88 16.81 -3.14 -8.39
C ALA A 88 18.01 -2.95 -9.36
N PRO A 89 19.25 -3.09 -8.89
CA PRO A 89 20.46 -2.95 -9.72
C PRO A 89 20.59 -4.17 -10.65
N LEU A 90 19.85 -4.17 -11.74
CA LEU A 90 19.79 -5.27 -12.71
C LEU A 90 20.74 -5.11 -13.89
N ASP A 91 21.44 -3.98 -14.00
CA ASP A 91 22.26 -3.67 -15.18
C ASP A 91 23.32 -4.76 -15.46
N GLY A 92 23.31 -5.21 -16.70
CA GLY A 92 24.15 -6.35 -17.14
C GLY A 92 23.57 -7.73 -16.87
N LEU A 93 22.53 -7.85 -16.01
CA LEU A 93 21.87 -9.12 -15.70
C LEU A 93 20.63 -9.35 -16.59
N THR A 94 20.25 -10.61 -16.69
CA THR A 94 18.92 -10.97 -17.22
C THR A 94 17.97 -11.22 -16.03
N PRO A 95 16.64 -11.13 -16.21
CA PRO A 95 15.70 -11.55 -15.18
C PRO A 95 16.00 -12.94 -14.62
N LYS A 96 16.33 -13.89 -15.51
CA LYS A 96 16.76 -15.24 -15.13
C LYS A 96 17.92 -15.20 -14.14
N SER A 97 19.04 -14.63 -14.54
CA SER A 97 20.25 -14.62 -13.70
C SER A 97 20.05 -13.84 -12.39
N ALA A 98 19.29 -12.75 -12.41
CA ALA A 98 19.01 -11.98 -11.21
C ALA A 98 18.22 -12.78 -10.16
N ILE A 99 17.19 -13.50 -10.60
CA ILE A 99 16.34 -14.32 -9.71
C ILE A 99 17.13 -15.54 -9.21
N GLU A 100 17.89 -16.23 -10.09
CA GLU A 100 18.75 -17.34 -9.70
C GLU A 100 19.78 -16.93 -8.64
N ILE A 101 20.49 -15.80 -8.86
CA ILE A 101 21.47 -15.26 -7.92
C ILE A 101 20.80 -14.92 -6.57
N ALA A 102 19.60 -14.32 -6.59
CA ALA A 102 18.86 -13.99 -5.37
C ALA A 102 18.53 -15.26 -4.56
N GLY A 103 18.12 -16.36 -5.22
CA GLY A 103 17.88 -17.64 -4.58
C GLY A 103 19.15 -18.26 -4.00
N GLU A 104 20.25 -18.29 -4.77
CA GLU A 104 21.54 -18.82 -4.31
C GLU A 104 22.08 -18.03 -3.10
N LEU A 105 21.97 -16.70 -3.10
CA LEU A 105 22.36 -15.84 -1.97
C LEU A 105 21.54 -16.12 -0.69
N ARG A 106 20.34 -16.68 -0.84
CA ARG A 106 19.48 -17.12 0.27
C ARG A 106 19.68 -18.58 0.66
N GLY A 107 20.68 -19.26 0.06
CA GLY A 107 21.06 -20.62 0.40
C GLY A 107 20.35 -21.72 -0.41
N MET A 108 19.60 -21.36 -1.44
CA MET A 108 19.02 -22.36 -2.34
C MET A 108 20.12 -23.07 -3.16
N SER A 109 19.90 -24.35 -3.51
CA SER A 109 20.74 -24.99 -4.50
C SER A 109 20.54 -24.32 -5.88
N ARG A 110 21.55 -24.43 -6.76
CA ARG A 110 21.43 -23.90 -8.14
C ARG A 110 20.26 -24.51 -8.90
N ALA A 111 19.94 -25.77 -8.65
CA ALA A 111 18.84 -26.46 -9.31
C ALA A 111 17.49 -25.90 -8.84
N ASP A 112 17.33 -25.69 -7.53
CA ASP A 112 16.10 -25.14 -6.93
C ASP A 112 15.91 -23.67 -7.31
N ALA A 113 16.98 -22.86 -7.24
CA ALA A 113 16.96 -21.45 -7.64
C ALA A 113 16.56 -21.30 -9.12
N ARG A 114 17.07 -22.15 -9.99
CA ARG A 114 16.69 -22.18 -11.41
C ARG A 114 15.24 -22.57 -11.60
N ALA A 115 14.77 -23.63 -10.94
CA ALA A 115 13.39 -24.08 -11.04
C ALA A 115 12.42 -22.98 -10.54
N ALA A 116 12.74 -22.34 -9.41
CA ALA A 116 11.97 -21.24 -8.87
C ALA A 116 11.95 -20.02 -9.81
N ALA A 117 13.10 -19.66 -10.42
CA ALA A 117 13.18 -18.56 -11.37
C ALA A 117 12.32 -18.82 -12.62
N GLU A 118 12.32 -20.05 -13.15
CA GLU A 118 11.47 -20.41 -14.29
C GLU A 118 9.99 -20.35 -13.95
N ARG A 119 9.58 -20.89 -12.78
CA ARG A 119 8.19 -20.80 -12.29
C ARG A 119 7.74 -19.35 -12.12
N LEU A 120 8.52 -18.53 -11.44
CA LEU A 120 8.19 -17.11 -11.20
C LEU A 120 8.11 -16.31 -12.50
N ALA A 121 8.93 -16.63 -13.51
CA ALA A 121 8.88 -15.98 -14.80
C ALA A 121 7.56 -16.27 -15.56
N ASP A 122 7.04 -17.49 -15.44
CA ASP A 122 5.74 -17.85 -16.03
C ASP A 122 4.59 -17.21 -15.27
N GLU A 123 4.61 -17.27 -13.95
CA GLU A 123 3.56 -16.73 -13.09
C GLU A 123 3.41 -15.20 -13.24
N LEU A 124 4.53 -14.49 -13.35
CA LEU A 124 4.56 -13.02 -13.52
C LEU A 124 4.44 -12.57 -15.00
N ASP A 125 4.37 -13.52 -15.93
CA ASP A 125 4.31 -13.23 -17.36
C ASP A 125 5.50 -12.39 -17.85
N ILE A 126 6.72 -12.77 -17.44
CA ILE A 126 7.98 -12.14 -17.86
C ILE A 126 8.88 -13.07 -18.67
N ARG A 127 8.38 -14.21 -19.11
CA ARG A 127 9.13 -15.24 -19.85
C ARG A 127 9.73 -14.69 -21.15
N GLU A 128 9.07 -13.79 -21.84
CA GLU A 128 9.55 -13.15 -23.07
C GLU A 128 10.88 -12.42 -22.85
N TRP A 129 11.03 -11.77 -21.68
CA TRP A 129 12.23 -10.99 -21.30
C TRP A 129 13.25 -11.79 -20.50
N PHE A 130 12.95 -13.05 -20.17
CA PHE A 130 13.69 -13.83 -19.18
C PHE A 130 15.19 -13.95 -19.46
N LYS A 131 15.58 -13.96 -20.74
CA LYS A 131 16.98 -14.02 -21.20
C LYS A 131 17.52 -12.68 -21.75
N ARG A 132 16.72 -11.61 -21.72
CA ARG A 132 17.10 -10.29 -22.20
C ARG A 132 17.87 -9.53 -21.13
N ARG A 133 19.02 -8.95 -21.48
CA ARG A 133 19.83 -8.20 -20.53
C ARG A 133 19.19 -6.83 -20.22
N ALA A 134 19.19 -6.45 -18.96
CA ALA A 134 18.98 -5.10 -18.53
C ALA A 134 20.22 -4.28 -18.91
N LEU A 135 20.01 -3.12 -19.50
CA LEU A 135 21.06 -2.18 -19.87
C LEU A 135 20.97 -0.93 -18.97
N PRO A 136 22.07 -0.16 -18.81
CA PRO A 136 22.04 1.08 -18.08
C PRO A 136 20.95 2.05 -18.57
N GLU A 137 20.58 3.01 -17.72
CA GLU A 137 19.57 4.03 -18.02
C GLU A 137 18.18 3.48 -18.42
N GLY A 138 17.83 2.30 -17.90
CA GLY A 138 16.53 1.69 -18.17
C GLY A 138 16.43 0.94 -19.51
N GLY A 139 17.51 0.85 -20.28
CA GLY A 139 17.52 0.13 -21.55
C GLY A 139 17.33 -1.39 -21.39
N GLY A 140 16.94 -2.06 -22.47
CA GLY A 140 16.80 -3.52 -22.53
C GLY A 140 15.51 -4.06 -21.91
N LEU A 141 15.12 -3.62 -20.74
CA LEU A 141 13.89 -4.02 -20.02
C LEU A 141 13.07 -2.77 -19.67
N SER A 142 11.74 -2.87 -19.78
CA SER A 142 10.85 -1.80 -19.32
C SER A 142 10.86 -1.68 -17.78
N GLY A 143 10.43 -0.54 -17.23
CA GLY A 143 10.32 -0.33 -15.79
C GLY A 143 9.48 -1.40 -15.12
N GLY A 144 8.34 -1.77 -15.70
CA GLY A 144 7.46 -2.81 -15.19
C GLY A 144 8.14 -4.19 -15.16
N VAL A 145 8.87 -4.58 -16.19
CA VAL A 145 9.61 -5.86 -16.19
C VAL A 145 10.73 -5.86 -15.16
N ARG A 146 11.44 -4.73 -14.98
CA ARG A 146 12.44 -4.58 -13.91
C ARG A 146 11.78 -4.71 -12.52
N ARG A 147 10.60 -4.12 -12.34
CA ARG A 147 9.82 -4.18 -11.09
C ARG A 147 9.38 -5.62 -10.77
N LEU A 148 8.83 -6.32 -11.75
CA LEU A 148 8.43 -7.72 -11.61
C LEU A 148 9.63 -8.65 -11.37
N THR A 149 10.78 -8.37 -11.98
CA THR A 149 12.02 -9.09 -11.69
C THR A 149 12.47 -8.89 -10.24
N ALA A 150 12.40 -7.63 -9.74
CA ALA A 150 12.72 -7.32 -8.34
C ALA A 150 11.76 -8.02 -7.36
N PHE A 151 10.46 -8.07 -7.69
CA PHE A 151 9.48 -8.85 -6.93
C PHE A 151 9.86 -10.34 -6.92
N ALA A 152 10.16 -10.93 -8.08
CA ALA A 152 10.56 -12.33 -8.18
C ALA A 152 11.83 -12.63 -7.36
N MET A 153 12.80 -11.70 -7.33
CA MET A 153 13.99 -11.83 -6.47
C MET A 153 13.65 -11.85 -4.98
N ALA A 154 12.63 -11.08 -4.56
CA ALA A 154 12.16 -11.10 -3.17
C ALA A 154 11.37 -12.37 -2.83
N ALA A 155 10.60 -12.91 -3.80
CA ALA A 155 9.73 -14.06 -3.63
C ALA A 155 10.38 -15.42 -3.97
N VAL A 156 11.67 -15.44 -4.38
CA VAL A 156 12.32 -16.66 -4.88
C VAL A 156 12.51 -17.75 -3.82
N SER A 157 12.60 -17.35 -2.55
CA SER A 157 12.81 -18.26 -1.41
C SER A 157 11.86 -17.94 -0.28
N GLU A 158 11.50 -18.96 0.49
CA GLU A 158 10.72 -18.79 1.71
C GLU A 158 11.50 -17.98 2.76
N VAL A 159 10.86 -16.96 3.30
CA VAL A 159 11.35 -16.15 4.42
C VAL A 159 10.21 -15.78 5.36
N PRO A 160 10.47 -15.59 6.66
CA PRO A 160 9.42 -15.20 7.60
C PRO A 160 8.71 -13.90 7.23
N LEU A 161 9.44 -12.88 6.73
CA LEU A 161 8.90 -11.56 6.42
C LEU A 161 9.27 -11.14 4.99
N VAL A 162 8.26 -10.77 4.21
CA VAL A 162 8.42 -10.15 2.89
C VAL A 162 7.96 -8.70 2.96
N ILE A 163 8.81 -7.76 2.57
CA ILE A 163 8.48 -6.33 2.50
C ILE A 163 8.45 -5.92 1.03
N LEU A 164 7.33 -5.36 0.59
CA LEU A 164 7.09 -4.93 -0.79
C LEU A 164 6.80 -3.44 -0.79
N ASP A 165 7.76 -2.63 -1.25
CA ASP A 165 7.62 -1.17 -1.31
C ASP A 165 7.25 -0.72 -2.72
N GLU A 166 5.99 -0.29 -2.91
CA GLU A 166 5.37 0.12 -4.18
C GLU A 166 5.56 -0.94 -5.29
N PRO A 167 5.13 -2.19 -5.08
CA PRO A 167 5.47 -3.29 -5.99
C PRO A 167 4.82 -3.19 -7.38
N THR A 168 3.77 -2.40 -7.54
CA THR A 168 3.01 -2.26 -8.80
C THR A 168 3.38 -1.05 -9.65
N ASN A 169 4.29 -0.21 -9.19
CA ASN A 169 4.73 0.95 -9.96
C ASN A 169 5.30 0.53 -11.31
N ASP A 170 4.90 1.22 -12.38
CA ASP A 170 5.28 0.94 -13.77
C ASP A 170 4.78 -0.40 -14.34
N VAL A 171 4.03 -1.21 -13.58
CA VAL A 171 3.49 -2.50 -14.01
C VAL A 171 2.15 -2.31 -14.71
N ASP A 172 1.98 -2.92 -15.88
CA ASP A 172 0.71 -2.88 -16.63
C ASP A 172 -0.41 -3.64 -15.91
N ALA A 173 -1.67 -3.32 -16.25
CA ALA A 173 -2.85 -3.82 -15.54
C ALA A 173 -2.98 -5.36 -15.54
N SER A 174 -2.53 -6.04 -16.62
CA SER A 174 -2.62 -7.50 -16.73
C SER A 174 -1.65 -8.21 -15.78
N ARG A 175 -0.39 -7.76 -15.74
CA ARG A 175 0.66 -8.30 -14.88
C ARG A 175 0.47 -7.87 -13.43
N ARG A 176 -0.11 -6.68 -13.19
CA ARG A 176 -0.45 -6.21 -11.85
C ARG A 176 -1.41 -7.15 -11.13
N ARG A 177 -2.43 -7.69 -11.83
CA ARG A 177 -3.33 -8.69 -11.24
C ARG A 177 -2.56 -9.94 -10.79
N ARG A 178 -1.68 -10.49 -11.65
CA ARG A 178 -0.86 -11.65 -11.32
C ARG A 178 0.06 -11.39 -10.11
N LEU A 179 0.62 -10.17 -10.04
CA LEU A 179 1.44 -9.77 -8.89
C LEU A 179 0.63 -9.78 -7.60
N TRP A 180 -0.61 -9.25 -7.61
CA TRP A 180 -1.48 -9.27 -6.43
C TRP A 180 -1.86 -10.70 -6.00
N ASP A 181 -2.15 -11.58 -6.95
CA ASP A 181 -2.41 -13.00 -6.67
C ASP A 181 -1.19 -13.65 -6.00
N MET A 182 0.03 -13.29 -6.43
CA MET A 182 1.26 -13.78 -5.81
C MET A 182 1.50 -13.19 -4.42
N VAL A 183 1.21 -11.90 -4.21
CA VAL A 183 1.29 -11.28 -2.87
C VAL A 183 0.39 -12.02 -1.87
N ARG A 184 -0.87 -12.32 -2.27
CA ARG A 184 -1.77 -13.07 -1.41
C ARG A 184 -1.24 -14.49 -1.15
N ARG A 185 -0.73 -15.17 -2.17
CA ARG A 185 -0.16 -16.50 -2.04
C ARG A 185 1.04 -16.55 -1.08
N LEU A 186 1.93 -15.54 -1.09
CA LEU A 186 3.02 -15.47 -0.11
C LEU A 186 2.50 -15.50 1.33
N GLY A 187 1.40 -14.77 1.61
CA GLY A 187 0.71 -14.85 2.89
C GLY A 187 0.14 -16.25 3.15
N ASP A 188 -0.62 -16.80 2.21
CA ASP A 188 -1.25 -18.12 2.34
C ASP A 188 -0.23 -19.27 2.56
N GLU A 189 1.00 -19.12 2.03
CA GLU A 189 2.13 -20.01 2.25
C GLU A 189 2.84 -19.79 3.60
N GLY A 190 2.42 -18.81 4.40
CA GLY A 190 2.88 -18.59 5.77
C GLY A 190 3.89 -17.46 5.95
N ALA A 191 4.26 -16.72 4.92
CA ALA A 191 5.05 -15.51 5.10
C ALA A 191 4.18 -14.38 5.70
N GLY A 192 4.72 -13.58 6.63
CA GLY A 192 4.14 -12.28 6.90
C GLY A 192 4.54 -11.30 5.79
N VAL A 193 3.60 -10.55 5.28
CA VAL A 193 3.85 -9.58 4.20
C VAL A 193 3.56 -8.18 4.67
N LEU A 194 4.55 -7.27 4.57
CA LEU A 194 4.35 -5.83 4.74
C LEU A 194 4.31 -5.17 3.35
N LEU A 195 3.12 -4.78 2.93
CA LEU A 195 2.88 -4.08 1.67
C LEU A 195 2.88 -2.58 1.92
N VAL A 196 3.87 -1.87 1.40
CA VAL A 196 3.97 -0.41 1.50
C VAL A 196 3.49 0.20 0.20
N THR A 197 2.45 1.03 0.26
CA THR A 197 1.90 1.68 -0.93
C THR A 197 1.13 2.96 -0.58
N HIS A 198 0.91 3.80 -1.57
CA HIS A 198 -0.01 4.93 -1.50
C HIS A 198 -1.33 4.63 -2.24
N ASN A 199 -1.44 3.48 -2.90
CA ASN A 199 -2.63 3.07 -3.65
C ASN A 199 -3.57 2.23 -2.77
N VAL A 200 -4.51 2.92 -2.12
CA VAL A 200 -5.50 2.34 -1.20
C VAL A 200 -6.37 1.29 -1.89
N VAL A 201 -6.84 1.60 -3.12
CA VAL A 201 -7.79 0.74 -3.87
C VAL A 201 -7.17 -0.60 -4.25
N GLU A 202 -5.87 -0.60 -4.58
CA GLU A 202 -5.18 -1.84 -4.92
C GLU A 202 -4.84 -2.65 -3.66
N ALA A 203 -4.37 -1.99 -2.60
CA ALA A 203 -4.04 -2.64 -1.34
C ALA A 203 -5.24 -3.37 -0.75
N GLU A 204 -6.44 -2.77 -0.78
CA GLU A 204 -7.67 -3.34 -0.23
C GLU A 204 -7.97 -4.77 -0.70
N ARG A 205 -7.50 -5.14 -1.89
CA ARG A 205 -7.79 -6.46 -2.49
C ARG A 205 -7.03 -7.61 -1.88
N VAL A 206 -5.90 -7.33 -1.23
CA VAL A 206 -4.95 -8.37 -0.81
C VAL A 206 -4.58 -8.31 0.67
N VAL A 207 -4.89 -7.20 1.35
CA VAL A 207 -4.51 -7.00 2.75
C VAL A 207 -5.56 -7.56 3.71
N ASP A 208 -5.09 -8.10 4.82
CA ASP A 208 -5.89 -8.49 5.98
C ASP A 208 -6.06 -7.32 6.94
N GLU A 209 -4.99 -6.53 7.14
CA GLU A 209 -4.97 -5.33 7.96
C GLU A 209 -4.29 -4.17 7.23
N LEU A 210 -4.65 -2.97 7.63
CA LEU A 210 -4.08 -1.71 7.16
C LEU A 210 -3.59 -0.88 8.33
N VAL A 211 -2.46 -0.22 8.14
CA VAL A 211 -1.91 0.80 9.04
C VAL A 211 -1.73 2.07 8.23
N ILE A 212 -2.40 3.14 8.64
CA ILE A 212 -2.33 4.45 7.98
C ILE A 212 -1.32 5.32 8.72
N LEU A 213 -0.25 5.67 8.02
CA LEU A 213 0.81 6.54 8.53
C LEU A 213 0.65 7.95 7.96
N GLU A 214 0.57 8.93 8.84
CA GLU A 214 0.50 10.34 8.51
C GLU A 214 1.53 11.11 9.35
N ARG A 215 2.43 11.86 8.68
CA ARG A 215 3.48 12.68 9.35
C ARG A 215 4.26 11.91 10.43
N GLY A 216 4.62 10.67 10.13
CA GLY A 216 5.40 9.82 11.04
C GLY A 216 4.60 9.13 12.14
N ARG A 217 3.28 9.31 12.25
CA ARG A 217 2.42 8.69 13.26
C ARG A 217 1.41 7.74 12.64
N VAL A 218 1.07 6.68 13.35
CA VAL A 218 -0.06 5.83 13.01
C VAL A 218 -1.35 6.57 13.42
N VAL A 219 -2.18 6.91 12.43
CA VAL A 219 -3.45 7.63 12.65
C VAL A 219 -4.66 6.72 12.61
N ALA A 220 -4.55 5.55 11.98
CA ALA A 220 -5.56 4.49 12.03
C ALA A 220 -4.92 3.14 11.73
N ALA A 221 -5.49 2.07 12.31
CA ALA A 221 -5.13 0.70 12.03
C ALA A 221 -6.36 -0.20 12.16
N GLY A 222 -6.43 -1.26 11.34
CA GLY A 222 -7.50 -2.26 11.37
C GLY A 222 -7.78 -2.90 10.03
N SER A 223 -8.74 -3.81 10.00
CA SER A 223 -9.17 -4.43 8.73
C SER A 223 -9.81 -3.40 7.79
N PRO A 224 -9.78 -3.61 6.46
CA PRO A 224 -10.46 -2.75 5.50
C PRO A 224 -11.93 -2.49 5.86
N THR A 225 -12.61 -3.52 6.37
CA THR A 225 -14.01 -3.42 6.80
C THR A 225 -14.17 -2.53 8.04
N SER A 226 -13.31 -2.69 9.06
CA SER A 226 -13.38 -1.87 10.28
C SER A 226 -13.06 -0.40 10.01
N LEU A 227 -12.09 -0.14 9.13
CA LEU A 227 -11.74 1.22 8.73
C LEU A 227 -12.86 1.91 7.95
N ARG A 228 -13.57 1.19 7.06
CA ARG A 228 -14.78 1.73 6.40
C ARG A 228 -15.89 2.02 7.39
N ALA A 229 -16.13 1.12 8.34
CA ALA A 229 -17.18 1.30 9.35
C ALA A 229 -16.91 2.46 10.33
N SER A 230 -15.69 2.99 10.37
CA SER A 230 -15.35 4.17 11.19
C SER A 230 -15.82 5.51 10.58
N ILE A 231 -16.35 5.51 9.36
CA ILE A 231 -16.93 6.71 8.74
C ILE A 231 -18.41 6.79 9.11
N ASP A 232 -18.86 7.97 9.55
CA ASP A 232 -20.28 8.28 9.83
C ASP A 232 -21.11 8.41 8.54
N ALA A 233 -20.88 7.50 7.57
CA ALA A 233 -21.63 7.46 6.32
C ALA A 233 -21.48 6.09 5.66
N ASP A 234 -22.60 5.56 5.16
CA ASP A 234 -22.62 4.25 4.48
C ASP A 234 -22.44 4.38 2.97
N LEU A 235 -22.83 5.54 2.41
CA LEU A 235 -22.91 5.78 0.98
C LEU A 235 -22.22 7.07 0.57
N ARG A 236 -21.68 7.07 -0.66
CA ARG A 236 -21.13 8.25 -1.34
C ARG A 236 -21.99 8.55 -2.56
N LEU A 237 -22.62 9.75 -2.58
CA LEU A 237 -23.25 10.32 -3.75
C LEU A 237 -22.22 11.17 -4.50
N GLU A 238 -21.82 10.75 -5.68
CA GLU A 238 -20.99 11.52 -6.60
C GLU A 238 -21.88 12.22 -7.62
N VAL A 239 -21.71 13.53 -7.78
CA VAL A 239 -22.47 14.37 -8.70
C VAL A 239 -21.50 15.04 -9.68
N SER A 240 -21.76 14.93 -10.99
CA SER A 240 -20.98 15.60 -12.05
C SER A 240 -21.71 16.86 -12.49
N LEU A 241 -21.14 18.03 -12.16
CA LEU A 241 -21.72 19.33 -12.51
C LEU A 241 -21.59 19.62 -14.01
N ASN A 242 -22.57 20.33 -14.59
CA ASN A 242 -22.46 20.87 -15.94
C ASN A 242 -21.34 21.92 -16.05
N PRO A 243 -20.73 22.14 -17.23
CA PRO A 243 -19.59 23.05 -17.39
C PRO A 243 -19.86 24.49 -16.89
N ASP A 244 -21.07 24.98 -17.14
CA ASP A 244 -21.51 26.33 -16.80
C ASP A 244 -22.48 26.34 -15.59
N GLY A 245 -22.58 25.21 -14.88
CA GLY A 245 -23.55 25.01 -13.82
C GLY A 245 -23.13 25.63 -12.48
N ILE A 246 -24.10 26.24 -11.80
CA ILE A 246 -24.02 26.57 -10.39
C ILE A 246 -23.97 25.26 -9.62
N ASP A 247 -23.14 25.17 -8.58
CA ASP A 247 -23.10 23.99 -7.72
C ASP A 247 -24.34 23.93 -6.80
N PRO A 248 -25.31 23.08 -7.11
CA PRO A 248 -26.55 23.01 -6.34
C PRO A 248 -26.36 22.33 -4.98
N THR A 249 -25.15 21.87 -4.68
CA THR A 249 -24.81 21.19 -3.41
C THR A 249 -24.31 22.15 -2.35
N GLU A 250 -24.11 23.45 -2.69
CA GLU A 250 -23.61 24.46 -1.75
C GLU A 250 -24.72 25.00 -0.82
N ASP A 251 -25.95 25.18 -1.33
CA ASP A 251 -26.99 25.90 -0.59
C ASP A 251 -27.70 25.03 0.45
N SER A 252 -28.18 23.87 0.11
CA SER A 252 -28.70 22.86 1.04
C SER A 252 -29.07 21.56 0.34
N THR A 253 -28.85 20.45 1.01
CA THR A 253 -29.33 19.13 0.60
C THR A 253 -30.57 18.73 1.40
N PRO A 254 -31.55 18.02 0.86
CA PRO A 254 -32.74 17.57 1.60
C PRO A 254 -32.48 16.38 2.52
N PHE A 255 -31.22 16.09 2.79
CA PHE A 255 -30.72 15.01 3.64
C PHE A 255 -29.42 15.44 4.33
N ALA A 256 -29.05 14.74 5.39
CA ALA A 256 -27.82 15.01 6.11
C ALA A 256 -26.59 14.60 5.29
N VAL A 257 -25.59 15.47 5.22
CA VAL A 257 -24.29 15.22 4.58
C VAL A 257 -23.21 15.31 5.65
N SER A 258 -22.55 14.20 5.93
CA SER A 258 -21.46 14.14 6.92
C SER A 258 -20.15 14.72 6.37
N ARG A 259 -19.95 14.64 5.05
CA ARG A 259 -18.77 15.18 4.36
C ARG A 259 -19.13 15.62 2.96
N ARG A 260 -18.56 16.76 2.53
CA ARG A 260 -18.61 17.26 1.16
C ARG A 260 -17.21 17.54 0.64
N VAL A 261 -16.88 16.99 -0.53
CA VAL A 261 -15.60 17.23 -1.23
C VAL A 261 -15.90 17.61 -2.67
N ARG A 262 -15.28 18.68 -3.18
CA ARG A 262 -15.35 19.08 -4.58
C ARG A 262 -13.99 18.95 -5.27
N ILE A 263 -13.96 18.28 -6.40
CA ILE A 263 -12.76 18.15 -7.26
C ILE A 263 -13.17 18.52 -8.69
N GLY A 264 -12.84 19.75 -9.08
CA GLY A 264 -13.27 20.27 -10.38
C GLY A 264 -14.79 20.32 -10.50
N ARG A 265 -15.35 19.55 -11.45
CA ARG A 265 -16.79 19.43 -11.69
C ARG A 265 -17.46 18.27 -10.93
N ARG A 266 -16.72 17.51 -10.16
CA ARG A 266 -17.26 16.42 -9.35
C ARG A 266 -17.42 16.86 -7.91
N VAL A 267 -18.59 16.58 -7.36
CA VAL A 267 -18.91 16.81 -5.95
C VAL A 267 -19.26 15.47 -5.33
N MET A 268 -18.58 15.11 -4.26
CA MET A 268 -18.81 13.88 -3.50
C MET A 268 -19.45 14.26 -2.16
N LEU A 269 -20.57 13.62 -1.85
CA LEU A 269 -21.34 13.81 -0.64
C LEU A 269 -21.45 12.48 0.10
N ASN A 270 -21.02 12.44 1.36
CA ASN A 270 -21.21 11.27 2.20
C ASN A 270 -22.56 11.33 2.88
N VAL A 271 -23.38 10.30 2.71
CA VAL A 271 -24.78 10.23 3.16
C VAL A 271 -25.04 8.92 3.88
N SER A 272 -26.00 8.92 4.81
CA SER A 272 -26.41 7.69 5.48
C SER A 272 -27.21 6.79 4.54
N ALA A 273 -27.22 5.48 4.80
CA ALA A 273 -28.04 4.53 4.06
C ALA A 273 -29.55 4.87 4.14
N ASP A 274 -30.01 5.40 5.26
CA ASP A 274 -31.40 5.81 5.47
C ASP A 274 -31.82 6.94 4.53
N ASP A 275 -30.89 7.78 4.10
CA ASP A 275 -31.11 8.88 3.18
C ASP A 275 -30.93 8.52 1.70
N ALA A 276 -30.58 7.28 1.38
CA ALA A 276 -30.29 6.84 0.01
C ALA A 276 -31.41 7.19 -0.99
N ALA A 277 -32.65 6.90 -0.64
CA ALA A 277 -33.82 7.17 -1.51
C ALA A 277 -34.03 8.68 -1.74
N ARG A 278 -33.81 9.51 -0.70
CA ARG A 278 -33.89 10.97 -0.81
C ARG A 278 -32.77 11.52 -1.67
N ALA A 279 -31.53 11.01 -1.48
CA ALA A 279 -30.37 11.41 -2.25
C ALA A 279 -30.53 11.12 -3.75
N VAL A 280 -30.99 9.92 -4.10
CA VAL A 280 -31.28 9.52 -5.49
C VAL A 280 -32.41 10.38 -6.08
N SER A 281 -33.51 10.61 -5.33
CA SER A 281 -34.61 11.44 -5.79
C SER A 281 -34.16 12.89 -6.06
N TRP A 282 -33.34 13.45 -5.18
CA TRP A 282 -32.79 14.77 -5.32
C TRP A 282 -31.83 14.88 -6.52
N ALA A 283 -30.91 13.94 -6.68
CA ALA A 283 -30.00 13.91 -7.82
C ALA A 283 -30.75 13.78 -9.17
N ASN A 284 -31.80 12.98 -9.22
CA ASN A 284 -32.68 12.91 -10.40
C ASN A 284 -33.35 14.25 -10.73
N LYS A 285 -33.83 15.00 -9.72
CA LYS A 285 -34.41 16.35 -9.93
C LYS A 285 -33.36 17.32 -10.45
N LEU A 286 -32.12 17.27 -9.95
CA LEU A 286 -31.02 18.11 -10.44
C LEU A 286 -30.71 17.80 -11.90
N ARG A 287 -30.65 16.50 -12.27
CA ARG A 287 -30.40 16.07 -13.65
C ARG A 287 -31.55 16.50 -14.58
N SER A 288 -32.81 16.36 -14.17
CA SER A 288 -33.97 16.79 -14.98
C SER A 288 -34.07 18.30 -15.18
N ARG A 289 -33.40 19.10 -14.32
CA ARG A 289 -33.31 20.56 -14.41
C ARG A 289 -32.02 21.04 -15.06
N ASP A 290 -31.20 20.11 -15.58
CA ASP A 290 -29.94 20.37 -16.26
C ASP A 290 -28.86 21.06 -15.40
N TYR A 291 -28.92 20.86 -14.07
CA TYR A 291 -27.84 21.33 -13.19
C TYR A 291 -26.63 20.40 -13.17
N ILE A 292 -26.84 19.11 -13.45
CA ILE A 292 -25.80 18.06 -13.40
C ILE A 292 -25.86 17.17 -14.64
N GLU A 293 -24.69 16.75 -15.12
CA GLU A 293 -24.55 15.78 -16.22
C GLU A 293 -25.00 14.38 -15.78
N GLY A 294 -24.67 13.99 -14.54
CA GLY A 294 -24.98 12.67 -14.01
C GLY A 294 -24.65 12.55 -12.53
N TYR A 295 -25.00 11.39 -11.97
CA TYR A 295 -24.64 11.03 -10.61
C TYR A 295 -24.44 9.54 -10.46
N ALA A 296 -23.71 9.13 -9.40
CA ALA A 296 -23.58 7.76 -8.93
C ALA A 296 -23.76 7.71 -7.42
N LEU A 297 -24.47 6.69 -6.93
CA LEU A 297 -24.56 6.39 -5.50
C LEU A 297 -23.86 5.04 -5.27
N THR A 298 -22.80 5.05 -4.48
CA THR A 298 -21.97 3.86 -4.22
C THR A 298 -21.72 3.72 -2.73
N PRO A 299 -21.41 2.52 -2.23
CA PRO A 299 -20.90 2.38 -0.88
C PRO A 299 -19.64 3.24 -0.68
N VAL A 300 -19.43 3.71 0.55
CA VAL A 300 -18.19 4.39 0.95
C VAL A 300 -17.01 3.44 0.75
N THR A 301 -15.95 3.96 0.17
CA THR A 301 -14.73 3.20 -0.13
C THR A 301 -13.68 3.35 0.98
N LEU A 302 -12.70 2.46 0.97
CA LEU A 302 -11.55 2.60 1.86
C LEU A 302 -10.75 3.88 1.56
N GLU A 303 -10.75 4.36 0.31
CA GLU A 303 -10.14 5.64 -0.06
C GLU A 303 -10.83 6.81 0.65
N ASP A 304 -12.16 6.77 0.76
CA ASP A 304 -12.93 7.77 1.52
C ASP A 304 -12.55 7.74 3.01
N ALA A 305 -12.36 6.53 3.58
CA ALA A 305 -11.88 6.36 4.95
C ALA A 305 -10.48 6.94 5.13
N TYR A 306 -9.57 6.60 4.24
CA TYR A 306 -8.20 7.14 4.25
C TYR A 306 -8.19 8.68 4.21
N LEU A 307 -8.92 9.29 3.28
CA LEU A 307 -9.02 10.74 3.16
C LEU A 307 -9.67 11.40 4.39
N THR A 308 -10.61 10.73 5.04
CA THR A 308 -11.25 11.25 6.25
C THR A 308 -10.30 11.26 7.43
N VAL A 309 -9.62 10.14 7.68
CA VAL A 309 -8.67 9.98 8.79
C VAL A 309 -7.49 10.94 8.65
N THR A 310 -6.92 11.06 7.44
CA THR A 310 -5.77 11.95 7.19
C THR A 310 -6.14 13.42 7.29
N ALA A 311 -7.33 13.83 6.83
CA ALA A 311 -7.81 15.21 6.98
C ALA A 311 -8.07 15.59 8.44
N THR A 312 -8.62 14.67 9.25
CA THR A 312 -8.86 14.89 10.68
C THR A 312 -7.55 15.04 11.45
N ALA A 313 -6.56 14.19 11.16
CA ALA A 313 -5.23 14.27 11.76
C ALA A 313 -4.53 15.62 11.44
N SER A 314 -4.67 16.11 10.21
CA SER A 314 -4.11 17.40 9.80
C SER A 314 -4.78 18.58 10.49
N ASN A 315 -6.10 18.55 10.73
CA ASN A 315 -6.84 19.64 11.36
C ASN A 315 -6.63 19.70 12.88
N GLN A 316 -6.39 18.58 13.56
CA GLN A 316 -6.14 18.56 15.01
C GLN A 316 -4.84 19.26 15.40
N GLU A 317 -3.83 19.29 14.54
CA GLU A 317 -2.58 20.02 14.82
C GLU A 317 -2.74 21.56 14.71
N PHE A 318 -3.58 22.05 13.79
CA PHE A 318 -3.83 23.49 13.67
C PHE A 318 -4.67 24.05 14.83
N ALA A 319 -5.38 23.19 15.57
CA ALA A 319 -6.17 23.58 16.74
C ALA A 319 -5.33 23.61 18.04
N ASN A 320 -4.12 23.07 18.03
CA ASN A 320 -3.23 22.98 19.20
C ASN A 320 -2.01 23.91 19.10
N VAL A 321 -1.96 24.82 18.14
CA VAL A 321 -0.98 25.91 17.98
C VAL A 321 -1.69 27.24 18.23
#